data_2f32ac90b5f55865e4d8a626bbf3d773
#
_entry.id   2f32ac90b5f55865e4d8a626bbf3d773
#
_cell.length_a   1.000
_cell.length_b   1.000
_cell.length_c   1.000
_cell.angle_alpha   90.00
_cell.angle_beta   90.00
_cell.angle_gamma   90.00
#
_symmetry.space_group_name_H-M   'P 1'
#
loop_
_entity.id
_entity.type
_entity.pdbx_description
1 polymer ?
#
loop_
_entity_poly.entity_id
_entity_poly.type
_entity_poly.pdbx_seq_one_letter_code
_entity_poly.pdbx_strand_id
1 'polypeptide(L)'
;MADIEVGQALPEFDMDVTGGGRISNADFAEKAFVLYFYPKDDTPGCTKEAIGFTEMVDDFAKAGVSILGVSKDTLAKHEKFITKHDLGIKLAADDGDFCERMGVWVEKKMYGKTYFGIERATFLIGSDGKVAKLWRKVKVPGHVEDVLEASKDL
;
A
#
# COMPACT_ATOMS: atom_id res chain seq x y z
N MET A 1 -14.18 6.19 -13.40
CA MET A 1 -13.43 4.95 -13.51
C MET A 1 -13.98 3.95 -12.51
N ALA A 2 -14.18 2.69 -12.91
CA ALA A 2 -14.69 1.68 -11.99
C ALA A 2 -13.64 1.33 -10.95
N ASP A 3 -14.08 1.10 -9.72
CA ASP A 3 -13.19 0.66 -8.65
C ASP A 3 -12.66 -0.74 -8.91
N ILE A 4 -11.46 -1.02 -8.43
CA ILE A 4 -10.87 -2.34 -8.50
C ILE A 4 -11.62 -3.28 -7.54
N GLU A 5 -11.94 -4.48 -8.00
CA GLU A 5 -12.70 -5.46 -7.24
C GLU A 5 -11.93 -6.77 -7.07
N VAL A 6 -12.35 -7.57 -6.10
CA VAL A 6 -11.80 -8.92 -5.89
C VAL A 6 -11.95 -9.74 -7.18
N GLY A 7 -10.89 -10.45 -7.55
CA GLY A 7 -10.84 -11.27 -8.76
C GLY A 7 -10.31 -10.55 -9.99
N GLN A 8 -10.18 -9.23 -9.93
CA GLN A 8 -9.60 -8.46 -11.04
C GLN A 8 -8.08 -8.52 -11.01
N ALA A 9 -7.47 -8.52 -12.18
CA ALA A 9 -6.03 -8.39 -12.30
C ALA A 9 -5.60 -7.00 -11.85
N LEU A 10 -4.46 -6.94 -11.17
CA LEU A 10 -3.87 -5.68 -10.74
C LEU A 10 -3.43 -4.88 -11.97
N PRO A 11 -3.79 -3.58 -12.07
CA PRO A 11 -3.25 -2.73 -13.12
C PRO A 11 -1.72 -2.69 -13.10
N GLU A 12 -1.12 -2.50 -14.25
CA GLU A 12 0.33 -2.40 -14.36
C GLU A 12 0.84 -1.15 -13.65
N PHE A 13 1.97 -1.29 -12.97
CA PHE A 13 2.64 -0.16 -12.33
C PHE A 13 4.16 -0.27 -12.49
N ASP A 14 4.84 0.86 -12.40
CA ASP A 14 6.28 0.97 -12.43
C ASP A 14 6.65 2.27 -11.71
N MET A 15 7.27 2.17 -10.54
CA MET A 15 7.51 3.31 -9.66
C MET A 15 8.90 3.23 -9.04
N ASP A 16 9.44 4.40 -8.66
CA ASP A 16 10.63 4.46 -7.81
C ASP A 16 10.29 3.88 -6.44
N VAL A 17 11.22 3.17 -5.85
CA VAL A 17 11.01 2.49 -4.57
C VAL A 17 12.17 2.75 -3.63
N THR A 18 11.88 2.78 -2.33
CA THR A 18 12.92 2.91 -1.29
C THR A 18 13.89 1.74 -1.36
N GLY A 19 15.16 2.01 -1.04
CA GLY A 19 16.23 1.02 -1.17
C GLY A 19 16.88 1.04 -2.55
N GLY A 20 16.40 1.88 -3.45
CA GLY A 20 16.98 2.07 -4.78
C GLY A 20 16.22 1.31 -5.88
N GLY A 21 16.32 1.84 -7.09
CA GLY A 21 15.75 1.23 -8.27
C GLY A 21 14.26 1.48 -8.45
N ARG A 22 13.65 0.61 -9.25
CA ARG A 22 12.22 0.69 -9.55
C ARG A 22 11.53 -0.61 -9.16
N ILE A 23 10.22 -0.52 -8.95
CA ILE A 23 9.40 -1.68 -8.63
C ILE A 23 8.20 -1.71 -9.57
N SER A 24 7.86 -2.91 -10.04
CA SER A 24 6.76 -3.12 -10.98
C SER A 24 6.09 -4.46 -10.72
N ASN A 25 5.03 -4.75 -11.47
CA ASN A 25 4.34 -6.03 -11.39
C ASN A 25 5.30 -7.21 -11.59
N ALA A 26 6.32 -7.04 -12.44
CA ALA A 26 7.30 -8.10 -12.72
C ALA A 26 8.04 -8.57 -11.46
N ASP A 27 8.26 -7.69 -10.50
CA ASP A 27 8.93 -8.02 -9.24
C ASP A 27 8.09 -8.95 -8.35
N PHE A 28 6.79 -9.03 -8.62
CA PHE A 28 5.86 -9.86 -7.86
C PHE A 28 5.29 -11.01 -8.70
N ALA A 29 5.94 -11.35 -9.83
CA ALA A 29 5.48 -12.46 -10.67
C ALA A 29 5.45 -13.76 -9.83
N GLU A 30 4.28 -14.41 -9.78
CA GLU A 30 4.05 -15.64 -9.01
C GLU A 30 4.27 -15.49 -7.50
N LYS A 31 4.19 -14.25 -7.00
CA LYS A 31 4.36 -13.93 -5.56
C LYS A 31 3.18 -13.14 -5.05
N ALA A 32 2.66 -13.52 -3.90
CA ALA A 32 1.62 -12.75 -3.22
C ALA A 32 2.23 -11.54 -2.51
N PHE A 33 1.50 -10.46 -2.42
CA PHE A 33 1.94 -9.29 -1.67
C PHE A 33 0.77 -8.42 -1.22
N VAL A 34 1.05 -7.60 -0.20
CA VAL A 34 0.15 -6.56 0.28
C VAL A 34 0.53 -5.27 -0.44
N LEU A 35 -0.45 -4.63 -1.04
CA LEU A 35 -0.30 -3.32 -1.67
C LEU A 35 -1.23 -2.36 -0.91
N TYR A 36 -0.64 -1.45 -0.11
CA TYR A 36 -1.48 -0.54 0.64
C TYR A 36 -1.19 0.91 0.26
N PHE A 37 -2.26 1.70 0.22
CA PHE A 37 -2.22 3.12 -0.13
C PHE A 37 -2.51 3.94 1.11
N TYR A 38 -1.77 5.03 1.29
CA TYR A 38 -1.93 5.91 2.44
C TYR A 38 -1.74 7.37 2.03
N PRO A 39 -2.39 8.32 2.73
CA PRO A 39 -2.41 9.72 2.28
C PRO A 39 -1.07 10.44 2.26
N LYS A 40 -0.24 10.30 3.30
CA LYS A 40 0.96 11.12 3.42
C LYS A 40 1.94 10.58 4.45
N ASP A 41 3.23 10.58 4.08
CA ASP A 41 4.32 10.19 4.99
C ASP A 41 4.32 11.01 6.27
N ASP A 42 4.69 10.35 7.35
CA ASP A 42 4.96 10.95 8.67
C ASP A 42 3.75 11.69 9.28
N THR A 43 2.54 11.29 8.90
CA THR A 43 1.31 11.70 9.61
C THR A 43 0.97 10.62 10.63
N PRO A 44 0.21 10.95 11.71
CA PRO A 44 0.00 9.99 12.81
C PRO A 44 -0.57 8.63 12.38
N GLY A 45 -1.64 8.61 11.59
CA GLY A 45 -2.26 7.36 11.16
C GLY A 45 -1.37 6.57 10.20
N CYS A 46 -0.72 7.26 9.26
CA CYS A 46 0.16 6.61 8.30
C CYS A 46 1.40 6.03 8.97
N THR A 47 1.91 6.72 9.99
CA THR A 47 3.06 6.25 10.78
C THR A 47 2.69 4.98 11.56
N LYS A 48 1.53 4.98 12.22
CA LYS A 48 1.07 3.79 12.96
C LYS A 48 0.87 2.59 12.05
N GLU A 49 0.30 2.81 10.87
CA GLU A 49 0.09 1.74 9.90
C GLU A 49 1.41 1.16 9.42
N ALA A 50 2.37 2.02 9.05
CA ALA A 50 3.69 1.59 8.58
C ALA A 50 4.46 0.84 9.66
N ILE A 51 4.41 1.31 10.90
CA ILE A 51 5.03 0.63 12.04
C ILE A 51 4.36 -0.72 12.28
N GLY A 52 3.05 -0.78 12.22
CA GLY A 52 2.29 -2.03 12.37
C GLY A 52 2.69 -3.09 11.35
N PHE A 53 2.79 -2.72 10.09
CA PHE A 53 3.27 -3.63 9.05
C PHE A 53 4.72 -4.04 9.29
N THR A 54 5.57 -3.10 9.72
CA THR A 54 6.97 -3.39 10.02
C THR A 54 7.11 -4.41 11.15
N GLU A 55 6.32 -4.26 12.21
CA GLU A 55 6.36 -5.19 13.35
C GLU A 55 5.94 -6.60 12.95
N MET A 56 5.11 -6.75 11.94
CA MET A 56 4.59 -8.03 11.48
C MET A 56 5.22 -8.52 10.18
N VAL A 57 6.26 -7.84 9.68
CA VAL A 57 6.87 -8.15 8.38
C VAL A 57 7.35 -9.60 8.30
N ASP A 58 7.88 -10.14 9.39
CA ASP A 58 8.34 -11.54 9.42
C ASP A 58 7.17 -12.53 9.38
N ASP A 59 6.07 -12.20 10.03
CA ASP A 59 4.87 -13.02 9.98
C ASP A 59 4.26 -13.05 8.58
N PHE A 60 4.26 -11.91 7.88
CA PHE A 60 3.85 -11.87 6.48
C PHE A 60 4.79 -12.69 5.60
N ALA A 61 6.09 -12.58 5.83
CA ALA A 61 7.08 -13.35 5.07
C ALA A 61 6.89 -14.86 5.26
N LYS A 62 6.56 -15.30 6.46
CA LYS A 62 6.24 -16.72 6.73
C LYS A 62 5.00 -17.19 5.97
N ALA A 63 4.06 -16.28 5.72
CA ALA A 63 2.89 -16.57 4.90
C ALA A 63 3.17 -16.45 3.40
N GLY A 64 4.41 -16.13 3.00
CA GLY A 64 4.80 -15.95 1.61
C GLY A 64 4.36 -14.62 1.01
N VAL A 65 4.18 -13.60 1.85
CA VAL A 65 3.61 -12.31 1.45
C VAL A 65 4.58 -11.18 1.77
N SER A 66 4.91 -10.35 0.77
CA SER A 66 5.67 -9.11 0.97
C SER A 66 4.73 -7.92 1.11
N ILE A 67 5.28 -6.76 1.47
CA ILE A 67 4.48 -5.56 1.73
C ILE A 67 5.04 -4.38 0.94
N LEU A 68 4.18 -3.68 0.21
CA LEU A 68 4.52 -2.46 -0.51
C LEU A 68 3.51 -1.37 -0.17
N GLY A 69 4.00 -0.26 0.39
CA GLY A 69 3.18 0.92 0.63
C GLY A 69 3.35 1.92 -0.52
N VAL A 70 2.30 2.65 -0.83
CA VAL A 70 2.29 3.63 -1.94
C VAL A 70 1.63 4.92 -1.50
N SER A 71 2.27 6.03 -1.78
CA SER A 71 1.66 7.35 -1.72
C SER A 71 2.23 8.23 -2.83
N LYS A 72 1.73 9.46 -2.94
CA LYS A 72 2.24 10.44 -3.91
C LYS A 72 3.38 11.30 -3.35
N ASP A 73 3.86 10.99 -2.14
CA ASP A 73 5.05 11.62 -1.60
C ASP A 73 6.27 11.27 -2.46
N THR A 74 7.27 12.16 -2.46
CA THR A 74 8.50 11.93 -3.22
C THR A 74 9.31 10.78 -2.63
N LEU A 75 10.17 10.18 -3.44
CA LEU A 75 11.09 9.15 -2.97
C LEU A 75 11.95 9.65 -1.82
N ALA A 76 12.41 10.91 -1.87
CA ALA A 76 13.19 11.51 -0.79
C ALA A 76 12.43 11.52 0.53
N LYS A 77 11.14 11.86 0.50
CA LYS A 77 10.29 11.83 1.70
C LYS A 77 10.10 10.41 2.20
N HIS A 78 9.90 9.45 1.31
CA HIS A 78 9.79 8.03 1.66
C HIS A 78 11.05 7.53 2.37
N GLU A 79 12.22 7.88 1.84
CA GLU A 79 13.49 7.47 2.45
C GLU A 79 13.66 8.07 3.86
N LYS A 80 13.26 9.34 4.05
CA LYS A 80 13.28 9.97 5.37
C LYS A 80 12.32 9.28 6.33
N PHE A 81 11.14 8.92 5.85
CA PHE A 81 10.11 8.24 6.65
C PHE A 81 10.63 6.87 7.11
N ILE A 82 11.23 6.09 6.21
CA ILE A 82 11.86 4.81 6.51
C ILE A 82 12.91 4.98 7.62
N THR A 83 13.81 5.93 7.45
CA THR A 83 14.92 6.17 8.38
C THR A 83 14.42 6.63 9.74
N LYS A 84 13.48 7.58 9.76
CA LYS A 84 12.96 8.17 11.00
C LYS A 84 12.30 7.13 11.91
N HIS A 85 11.57 6.20 11.33
CA HIS A 85 10.80 5.21 12.09
C HIS A 85 11.35 3.79 11.98
N ASP A 86 12.52 3.62 11.37
CA ASP A 86 13.16 2.31 11.18
C ASP A 86 12.18 1.30 10.56
N LEU A 87 11.57 1.69 9.46
CA LEU A 87 10.56 0.86 8.81
C LEU A 87 11.20 -0.30 8.03
N GLY A 88 10.65 -1.49 8.18
CA GLY A 88 11.13 -2.71 7.51
C GLY A 88 10.36 -3.07 6.24
N ILE A 89 9.57 -2.15 5.71
CA ILE A 89 8.79 -2.33 4.50
C ILE A 89 9.32 -1.44 3.38
N LYS A 90 8.89 -1.69 2.15
CA LYS A 90 9.23 -0.83 1.01
C LYS A 90 8.11 0.16 0.75
N LEU A 91 8.49 1.38 0.35
CA LEU A 91 7.54 2.42 -0.04
C LEU A 91 7.84 2.86 -1.47
N ALA A 92 6.82 2.92 -2.30
CA ALA A 92 6.92 3.36 -3.69
C ALA A 92 6.31 4.75 -3.86
N ALA A 93 6.91 5.55 -4.72
CA ALA A 93 6.50 6.92 -4.99
C ALA A 93 5.67 6.96 -6.29
N ASP A 94 4.38 7.23 -6.16
CA ASP A 94 3.48 7.39 -7.31
C ASP A 94 3.57 8.82 -7.84
N ASP A 95 4.40 9.02 -8.85
CA ASP A 95 4.54 10.30 -9.54
C ASP A 95 3.69 10.37 -10.82
N GLY A 96 2.86 9.37 -11.05
CA GLY A 96 1.97 9.28 -12.20
C GLY A 96 0.50 9.20 -11.79
N ASP A 97 -0.18 8.17 -12.29
CA ASP A 97 -1.63 8.00 -12.11
C ASP A 97 -2.03 6.66 -11.48
N PHE A 98 -1.11 5.98 -10.81
CA PHE A 98 -1.43 4.65 -10.26
C PHE A 98 -2.54 4.73 -9.20
N CYS A 99 -2.48 5.70 -8.30
CA CYS A 99 -3.55 5.89 -7.30
C CYS A 99 -4.90 6.13 -7.97
N GLU A 100 -4.91 6.89 -9.07
CA GLU A 100 -6.14 7.15 -9.84
C GLU A 100 -6.66 5.87 -10.47
N ARG A 101 -5.79 5.10 -11.11
CA ARG A 101 -6.18 3.84 -11.76
C ARG A 101 -6.65 2.78 -10.77
N MET A 102 -6.16 2.83 -9.53
CA MET A 102 -6.60 1.94 -8.48
C MET A 102 -7.90 2.38 -7.80
N GLY A 103 -8.41 3.56 -8.15
CA GLY A 103 -9.66 4.07 -7.58
C GLY A 103 -9.51 4.62 -6.17
N VAL A 104 -8.27 4.93 -5.73
CA VAL A 104 -8.03 5.44 -4.37
C VAL A 104 -7.72 6.94 -4.33
N TRP A 105 -7.69 7.61 -5.48
CA TRP A 105 -7.55 9.06 -5.56
C TRP A 105 -8.95 9.66 -5.58
N VAL A 106 -9.36 10.23 -4.44
CA VAL A 106 -10.76 10.57 -4.21
C VAL A 106 -10.91 12.01 -3.72
N GLU A 107 -12.12 12.54 -3.90
CA GLU A 107 -12.49 13.85 -3.38
C GLU A 107 -12.69 13.75 -1.87
N LYS A 108 -12.06 14.67 -1.13
CA LYS A 108 -12.17 14.76 0.33
C LYS A 108 -12.62 16.15 0.71
N LYS A 109 -13.33 16.26 1.84
CA LYS A 109 -13.77 17.54 2.41
C LYS A 109 -13.16 17.71 3.79
N MET A 110 -12.62 18.91 4.06
CA MET A 110 -12.09 19.27 5.36
C MET A 110 -12.30 20.77 5.57
N TYR A 111 -12.96 21.14 6.69
CA TYR A 111 -13.24 22.54 7.04
C TYR A 111 -13.94 23.30 5.91
N GLY A 112 -14.90 22.66 5.25
CA GLY A 112 -15.66 23.27 4.15
C GLY A 112 -14.91 23.37 2.84
N LYS A 113 -13.66 22.91 2.77
CA LYS A 113 -12.86 22.88 1.53
C LYS A 113 -12.84 21.50 0.94
N THR A 114 -12.90 21.44 -0.39
CA THR A 114 -12.81 20.21 -1.16
C THR A 114 -11.41 20.08 -1.74
N TYR A 115 -10.81 18.90 -1.63
CA TYR A 115 -9.52 18.59 -2.24
C TYR A 115 -9.48 17.12 -2.62
N PHE A 116 -8.54 16.76 -3.49
CA PHE A 116 -8.31 15.36 -3.84
C PHE A 116 -7.15 14.79 -3.03
N GLY A 117 -7.28 13.54 -2.60
CA GLY A 117 -6.27 12.85 -1.84
C GLY A 117 -6.45 11.35 -1.89
N ILE A 118 -5.49 10.62 -1.33
CA ILE A 118 -5.53 9.17 -1.30
C ILE A 118 -6.46 8.70 -0.20
N GLU A 119 -7.43 7.84 -0.56
CA GLU A 119 -8.21 7.08 0.41
C GLU A 119 -7.33 5.94 0.93
N ARG A 120 -7.25 5.80 2.25
CA ARG A 120 -6.50 4.69 2.84
C ARG A 120 -7.16 3.38 2.43
N ALA A 121 -6.41 2.53 1.73
CA ALA A 121 -6.91 1.28 1.20
C ALA A 121 -5.81 0.24 1.15
N THR A 122 -6.18 -1.03 1.31
CA THR A 122 -5.23 -2.14 1.22
C THR A 122 -5.77 -3.20 0.27
N PHE A 123 -4.88 -3.70 -0.59
CA PHE A 123 -5.20 -4.76 -1.55
C PHE A 123 -4.26 -5.92 -1.28
N LEU A 124 -4.82 -7.09 -1.02
CA LEU A 124 -4.05 -8.32 -0.91
C LEU A 124 -4.05 -8.99 -2.29
N ILE A 125 -2.87 -9.10 -2.87
CA ILE A 125 -2.70 -9.62 -4.22
C ILE A 125 -2.19 -11.06 -4.13
N GLY A 126 -2.89 -11.97 -4.80
CA GLY A 126 -2.48 -13.36 -4.84
C GLY A 126 -1.32 -13.60 -5.79
N SER A 127 -0.75 -14.79 -5.74
CA SER A 127 0.37 -15.18 -6.62
C SER A 127 -0.02 -15.21 -8.08
N ASP A 128 -1.30 -15.20 -8.40
CA ASP A 128 -1.84 -15.11 -9.77
C ASP A 128 -1.94 -13.67 -10.29
N GLY A 129 -1.54 -12.68 -9.49
CA GLY A 129 -1.60 -11.26 -9.87
C GLY A 129 -2.99 -10.65 -9.74
N LYS A 130 -3.93 -11.36 -9.14
CA LYS A 130 -5.31 -10.87 -8.96
C LYS A 130 -5.57 -10.46 -7.54
N VAL A 131 -6.52 -9.53 -7.37
CA VAL A 131 -6.93 -9.08 -6.03
C VAL A 131 -7.66 -10.22 -5.32
N ALA A 132 -7.07 -10.71 -4.23
CA ALA A 132 -7.67 -11.76 -3.41
C ALA A 132 -8.62 -11.18 -2.37
N LYS A 133 -8.27 -10.01 -1.80
CA LYS A 133 -9.10 -9.29 -0.83
C LYS A 133 -8.73 -7.82 -0.85
N LEU A 134 -9.67 -6.96 -0.48
CA LEU A 134 -9.40 -5.52 -0.39
C LEU A 134 -10.16 -4.90 0.78
N TRP A 135 -9.58 -3.81 1.30
CA TRP A 135 -10.17 -3.01 2.37
C TRP A 135 -10.16 -1.55 1.91
N ARG A 136 -11.31 -0.90 1.97
CA ARG A 136 -11.46 0.51 1.62
C ARG A 136 -11.75 1.33 2.87
N LYS A 137 -11.46 2.63 2.83
CA LYS A 137 -11.70 3.55 3.95
C LYS A 137 -11.17 2.97 5.26
N VAL A 138 -9.92 2.53 5.22
CA VAL A 138 -9.28 1.79 6.31
C VAL A 138 -9.15 2.64 7.56
N LYS A 139 -9.47 2.03 8.71
CA LYS A 139 -9.15 2.54 10.04
C LYS A 139 -7.98 1.72 10.57
N VAL A 140 -6.93 2.39 11.02
CA VAL A 140 -5.65 1.74 11.34
C VAL A 140 -5.72 0.74 12.49
N PRO A 141 -6.42 1.01 13.62
CA PRO A 141 -6.46 0.04 14.73
C PRO A 141 -7.00 -1.32 14.28
N GLY A 142 -6.21 -2.39 14.49
CA GLY A 142 -6.59 -3.75 14.15
C GLY A 142 -6.47 -4.12 12.68
N HIS A 143 -6.15 -3.15 11.82
CA HIS A 143 -6.13 -3.39 10.37
C HIS A 143 -5.00 -4.32 9.93
N VAL A 144 -3.79 -4.09 10.42
CA VAL A 144 -2.62 -4.90 10.02
C VAL A 144 -2.83 -6.36 10.40
N GLU A 145 -3.40 -6.62 11.57
CA GLU A 145 -3.73 -7.96 12.04
C GLU A 145 -4.76 -8.63 11.12
N ASP A 146 -5.78 -7.89 10.68
CA ASP A 146 -6.79 -8.40 9.75
C ASP A 146 -6.18 -8.79 8.40
N VAL A 147 -5.25 -7.95 7.91
CA VAL A 147 -4.55 -8.22 6.65
C VAL A 147 -3.66 -9.46 6.79
N LEU A 148 -2.98 -9.61 7.92
CA LEU A 148 -2.14 -10.79 8.18
C LEU A 148 -2.98 -12.07 8.21
N GLU A 149 -4.12 -12.06 8.90
CA GLU A 149 -5.00 -13.22 8.94
C GLU A 149 -5.49 -13.62 7.54
N ALA A 150 -5.89 -12.63 6.73
CA ALA A 150 -6.28 -12.89 5.35
C ALA A 150 -5.12 -13.46 4.52
N SER A 151 -3.90 -13.00 4.77
CA SER A 151 -2.70 -13.47 4.07
C SER A 151 -2.42 -14.95 4.33
N LYS A 152 -2.75 -15.44 5.51
CA LYS A 152 -2.56 -16.84 5.86
C LYS A 152 -3.52 -17.79 5.11
N ASP A 153 -4.61 -17.24 4.59
CA ASP A 153 -5.64 -18.00 3.88
C ASP A 153 -5.44 -18.03 2.36
N LEU A 154 -4.36 -17.48 1.84
CA LEU A 154 -4.05 -17.47 0.42
C LEU A 154 -3.68 -18.86 -0.11
#